data_1c5c7fbd80e90cd16ff066f1c6b48dfa
#
_entry.id   1c5c7fbd80e90cd16ff066f1c6b48dfa
#
_cell.length_a   1.000
_cell.length_b   1.000
_cell.length_c   1.000
_cell.angle_alpha   90.00
_cell.angle_beta   90.00
_cell.angle_gamma   90.00
#
_symmetry.space_group_name_H-M   'P 1'
#
loop_
_entity.id
_entity.type
_entity.pdbx_description
1 polymer ?
#
loop_
_entity_poly.entity_id
_entity_poly.type
_entity_poly.pdbx_seq_one_letter_code
_entity_poly.pdbx_strand_id
1 'polypeptide(L)'
;DFEPNTAISTLLGTGATKGDGQMKTPTALHVLAQVAKSLSEHLNDAIWSAKRNANGDTTMDLFDGFDTITAKEIASGAIAKEEGNYMKLTEDITKANAVDVAKEILFSLDPRLRKEDCYLFCSQDFVDKYNEAYQVSHAGIIYNKEYGQISVEGSAGKLKLVPLYNKADSKYLHVCPKANMLVGFDQM
;
A
#
# COMPACT_ATOMS: atom_id res chain seq x y z
N ASP A 1 9.18 -17.47 22.16
CA ASP A 1 9.83 -18.74 22.54
C ASP A 1 9.90 -19.63 21.30
N PHE A 2 11.11 -19.99 20.91
CA PHE A 2 11.36 -20.88 19.80
C PHE A 2 11.39 -22.32 20.27
N GLU A 3 10.39 -23.11 19.89
CA GLU A 3 10.34 -24.56 20.14
C GLU A 3 10.83 -25.31 18.89
N PRO A 4 12.03 -25.92 18.90
CA PRO A 4 12.61 -26.56 17.74
C PRO A 4 11.74 -27.69 17.15
N ASN A 5 11.06 -28.45 18.01
CA ASN A 5 10.21 -29.55 17.59
C ASN A 5 8.95 -29.08 16.85
N THR A 6 8.36 -27.99 17.29
CA THR A 6 7.20 -27.36 16.63
C THR A 6 7.58 -26.75 15.28
N ALA A 7 8.75 -26.10 15.20
CA ALA A 7 9.26 -25.55 13.96
C ALA A 7 9.54 -26.65 12.91
N ILE A 8 10.11 -27.79 13.34
CA ILE A 8 10.37 -28.92 12.45
C ILE A 8 9.06 -29.56 11.97
N SER A 9 8.07 -29.74 12.84
CA SER A 9 6.80 -30.35 12.46
C SER A 9 5.95 -29.46 11.53
N THR A 10 5.98 -28.15 11.70
CA THR A 10 5.23 -27.21 10.86
C THR A 10 5.89 -26.97 9.50
N LEU A 11 7.23 -26.97 9.43
CA LEU A 11 7.97 -26.76 8.18
C LEU A 11 8.00 -27.99 7.27
N LEU A 12 8.08 -29.17 7.85
CA LEU A 12 8.29 -30.44 7.10
C LEU A 12 7.01 -31.21 6.84
N GLY A 13 5.92 -30.88 7.55
CA GLY A 13 4.73 -31.71 7.59
C GLY A 13 5.00 -33.06 8.28
N THR A 14 3.96 -33.74 8.69
CA THR A 14 4.04 -35.01 9.40
C THR A 14 4.60 -36.17 8.59
N GLY A 15 4.72 -36.04 7.25
CA GLY A 15 5.25 -37.06 6.35
C GLY A 15 6.78 -37.08 6.27
N ALA A 16 7.46 -36.02 6.58
CA ALA A 16 8.92 -35.90 6.45
C ALA A 16 9.68 -36.45 7.67
N THR A 17 8.98 -36.78 8.76
CA THR A 17 9.58 -37.37 9.97
C THR A 17 9.71 -38.90 9.90
N LYS A 18 9.14 -39.54 8.88
CA LYS A 18 9.19 -40.98 8.68
C LYS A 18 9.98 -41.32 7.41
N GLY A 19 11.28 -41.46 7.54
CA GLY A 19 12.11 -41.96 6.46
C GLY A 19 13.31 -41.10 6.11
N ASP A 20 14.21 -41.60 5.34
CA ASP A 20 15.55 -41.14 4.96
C ASP A 20 15.76 -39.71 4.43
N GLY A 21 14.80 -38.86 4.59
CA GLY A 21 14.85 -37.43 4.28
C GLY A 21 15.52 -36.62 5.38
N GLN A 22 16.78 -36.83 5.67
CA GLN A 22 17.55 -35.86 6.43
C GLN A 22 17.51 -34.52 5.67
N MET A 23 16.80 -33.56 6.23
CA MET A 23 16.86 -32.22 5.70
C MET A 23 18.30 -31.71 5.74
N LYS A 24 18.88 -31.56 4.59
CA LYS A 24 20.24 -31.02 4.42
C LYS A 24 20.34 -29.52 4.76
N THR A 25 19.21 -28.89 5.01
CA THR A 25 19.16 -27.47 5.31
C THR A 25 19.28 -27.26 6.82
N PRO A 26 20.30 -26.55 7.31
CA PRO A 26 20.47 -26.29 8.74
C PRO A 26 19.23 -25.59 9.33
N THR A 27 18.77 -26.05 10.47
CA THR A 27 17.64 -25.44 11.20
C THR A 27 17.84 -23.94 11.42
N ALA A 28 19.08 -23.51 11.61
CA ALA A 28 19.45 -22.09 11.73
C ALA A 28 19.06 -21.26 10.51
N LEU A 29 19.19 -21.80 9.29
CA LEU A 29 18.79 -21.09 8.07
C LEU A 29 17.27 -20.92 7.98
N HIS A 30 16.50 -21.89 8.42
CA HIS A 30 15.05 -21.78 8.47
C HIS A 30 14.58 -20.74 9.46
N VAL A 31 15.18 -20.72 10.66
CA VAL A 31 14.88 -19.70 11.67
C VAL A 31 15.22 -18.31 11.15
N LEU A 32 16.41 -18.16 10.55
CA LEU A 32 16.84 -16.89 9.97
C LEU A 32 15.90 -16.44 8.84
N ALA A 33 15.47 -17.35 7.98
CA ALA A 33 14.53 -17.05 6.90
C ALA A 33 13.15 -16.60 7.45
N GLN A 34 12.65 -17.25 8.50
CA GLN A 34 11.40 -16.85 9.15
C GLN A 34 11.52 -15.47 9.81
N VAL A 35 12.61 -15.20 10.53
CA VAL A 35 12.86 -13.89 11.13
C VAL A 35 12.96 -12.81 10.06
N ALA A 36 13.70 -13.07 8.97
CA ALA A 36 13.81 -12.13 7.85
C ALA A 36 12.46 -11.86 7.18
N LYS A 37 11.64 -12.90 7.01
CA LYS A 37 10.28 -12.76 6.47
C LYS A 37 9.41 -11.90 7.38
N SER A 38 9.37 -12.20 8.67
CA SER A 38 8.59 -11.43 9.65
C SER A 38 9.05 -9.97 9.71
N LEU A 39 10.36 -9.72 9.68
CA LEU A 39 10.89 -8.36 9.63
C LEU A 39 10.45 -7.62 8.35
N SER A 40 10.51 -8.29 7.21
CA SER A 40 10.06 -7.73 5.93
C SER A 40 8.57 -7.38 5.94
N GLU A 41 7.73 -8.23 6.53
CA GLU A 41 6.29 -7.98 6.70
C GLU A 41 6.05 -6.75 7.59
N HIS A 42 6.70 -6.66 8.75
CA HIS A 42 6.57 -5.51 9.65
C HIS A 42 7.10 -4.20 9.01
N LEU A 43 8.20 -4.28 8.25
CA LEU A 43 8.70 -3.11 7.50
C LEU A 43 7.69 -2.65 6.44
N ASN A 44 7.08 -3.59 5.73
CA ASN A 44 6.06 -3.26 4.74
C ASN A 44 4.81 -2.65 5.38
N ASP A 45 4.38 -3.13 6.55
CA ASP A 45 3.27 -2.55 7.30
C ASP A 45 3.59 -1.11 7.77
N ALA A 46 4.84 -0.86 8.14
CA ALA A 46 5.30 0.43 8.63
C ALA A 46 5.49 1.50 7.54
N ILE A 47 5.63 1.11 6.26
CA ILE A 47 6.11 1.99 5.17
C ILE A 47 5.27 3.26 4.97
N TRP A 48 3.98 3.21 5.30
CA TRP A 48 3.09 4.37 5.18
C TRP A 48 2.97 5.18 6.46
N SER A 49 2.74 4.52 7.59
CA SER A 49 2.31 5.15 8.85
C SER A 49 3.42 5.32 9.88
N ALA A 50 4.62 4.78 9.63
CA ALA A 50 5.77 4.87 10.55
C ALA A 50 6.10 6.32 10.91
N LYS A 51 6.54 6.52 12.15
CA LYS A 51 7.00 7.80 12.65
C LYS A 51 8.26 7.60 13.47
N ARG A 52 9.39 8.13 12.99
CA ARG A 52 10.69 7.96 13.63
C ARG A 52 10.67 8.39 15.09
N ASN A 53 11.12 7.49 15.96
CA ASN A 53 11.34 7.73 17.37
C ASN A 53 12.70 7.12 17.79
N ALA A 54 13.66 7.95 18.16
CA ALA A 54 15.01 7.48 18.52
C ALA A 54 15.05 6.59 19.77
N ASN A 55 14.03 6.66 20.61
CA ASN A 55 13.90 5.86 21.83
C ASN A 55 12.90 4.71 21.69
N GLY A 56 12.35 4.50 20.49
CA GLY A 56 11.43 3.41 20.19
C GLY A 56 12.18 2.12 19.89
N ASP A 57 11.48 0.99 20.07
CA ASP A 57 11.99 -0.35 19.89
C ASP A 57 11.19 -1.18 18.87
N THR A 58 10.27 -0.53 18.19
CA THR A 58 9.39 -1.16 17.19
C THR A 58 9.79 -0.78 15.76
N THR A 59 9.32 -1.55 14.78
CA THR A 59 9.55 -1.26 13.36
C THR A 59 8.93 0.09 12.95
N MET A 60 7.84 0.49 13.61
CA MET A 60 7.17 1.77 13.38
C MET A 60 8.00 3.00 13.80
N ASP A 61 9.04 2.79 14.61
CA ASP A 61 9.90 3.84 15.16
C ASP A 61 11.19 4.07 14.34
N LEU A 62 11.46 3.21 13.35
CA LEU A 62 12.75 3.21 12.64
C LEU A 62 12.89 4.38 11.67
N PHE A 63 11.83 4.76 10.97
CA PHE A 63 11.84 5.78 9.92
C PHE A 63 10.53 6.53 9.86
N ASP A 64 10.47 7.60 9.07
CA ASP A 64 9.22 8.28 8.74
C ASP A 64 8.60 7.63 7.51
N GLY A 65 7.35 7.17 7.63
CA GLY A 65 6.57 6.64 6.52
C GLY A 65 6.07 7.75 5.59
N PHE A 66 5.59 7.39 4.41
CA PHE A 66 5.14 8.35 3.41
C PHE A 66 4.04 9.30 3.89
N ASP A 67 3.08 8.82 4.68
CA ASP A 67 2.03 9.66 5.26
C ASP A 67 2.60 10.65 6.28
N THR A 68 3.59 10.22 7.08
CA THR A 68 4.28 11.06 8.06
C THR A 68 5.10 12.15 7.37
N ILE A 69 5.81 11.81 6.30
CA ILE A 69 6.55 12.77 5.47
C ILE A 69 5.58 13.78 4.87
N THR A 70 4.50 13.29 4.24
CA THR A 70 3.47 14.16 3.65
C THR A 70 2.88 15.13 4.67
N ALA A 71 2.58 14.66 5.89
CA ALA A 71 2.08 15.53 6.96
C ALA A 71 3.10 16.62 7.36
N LYS A 72 4.38 16.28 7.43
CA LYS A 72 5.47 17.23 7.70
C LYS A 72 5.63 18.26 6.59
N GLU A 73 5.55 17.83 5.34
CA GLU A 73 5.69 18.71 4.17
C GLU A 73 4.48 19.64 4.00
N ILE A 74 3.27 19.19 4.32
CA ILE A 74 2.09 20.06 4.41
C ILE A 74 2.28 21.10 5.51
N ALA A 75 2.78 20.70 6.67
CA ALA A 75 3.01 21.61 7.78
C ALA A 75 4.12 22.65 7.49
N SER A 76 5.13 22.30 6.70
CA SER A 76 6.19 23.21 6.27
C SER A 76 5.82 24.09 5.08
N GLY A 77 4.70 23.81 4.39
CA GLY A 77 4.28 24.52 3.19
C GLY A 77 4.95 24.05 1.89
N ALA A 78 5.76 23.00 1.92
CA ALA A 78 6.35 22.38 0.71
C ALA A 78 5.27 21.69 -0.15
N ILE A 79 4.26 21.13 0.53
CA ILE A 79 3.05 20.64 -0.11
C ILE A 79 1.93 21.62 0.22
N ALA A 80 1.49 22.40 -0.77
CA ALA A 80 0.48 23.43 -0.61
C ALA A 80 -0.42 23.53 -1.84
N LYS A 81 -1.62 24.07 -1.65
CA LYS A 81 -2.59 24.27 -2.74
C LYS A 81 -2.05 25.23 -3.81
N GLU A 82 -1.32 26.24 -3.39
CA GLU A 82 -0.69 27.25 -4.23
C GLU A 82 0.35 26.66 -5.17
N GLU A 83 1.01 25.60 -4.75
CA GLU A 83 1.99 24.86 -5.55
C GLU A 83 1.34 23.84 -6.52
N GLY A 84 0.01 23.67 -6.45
CA GLY A 84 -0.72 22.75 -7.31
C GLY A 84 -0.46 21.26 -7.02
N ASN A 85 0.18 20.94 -5.91
CA ASN A 85 0.55 19.58 -5.50
C ASN A 85 -0.30 19.03 -4.33
N TYR A 86 -1.30 19.79 -3.90
CA TYR A 86 -2.19 19.44 -2.81
C TYR A 86 -3.65 19.75 -3.12
N MET A 87 -4.51 18.77 -2.92
CA MET A 87 -5.97 18.92 -2.98
C MET A 87 -6.57 18.47 -1.66
N LYS A 88 -7.32 19.34 -1.01
CA LYS A 88 -8.08 19.01 0.20
C LYS A 88 -9.49 18.60 -0.21
N LEU A 89 -9.88 17.39 0.10
CA LEU A 89 -11.25 16.92 -0.05
C LEU A 89 -12.14 17.63 0.99
N THR A 90 -13.29 18.11 0.58
CA THR A 90 -14.25 18.81 1.43
C THR A 90 -15.22 17.86 2.12
N GLU A 91 -15.42 16.67 1.55
CA GLU A 91 -16.37 15.68 2.02
C GLU A 91 -15.67 14.32 2.21
N ASP A 92 -16.23 13.53 3.11
CA ASP A 92 -15.79 12.16 3.32
C ASP A 92 -16.11 11.29 2.08
N ILE A 93 -15.21 10.35 1.81
CA ILE A 93 -15.37 9.42 0.70
C ILE A 93 -16.40 8.36 1.05
N THR A 94 -17.48 8.33 0.30
CA THR A 94 -18.60 7.41 0.46
C THR A 94 -18.80 6.55 -0.79
N LYS A 95 -19.64 5.55 -0.68
CA LYS A 95 -20.08 4.71 -1.81
C LYS A 95 -20.85 5.47 -2.91
N ALA A 96 -21.29 6.69 -2.64
CA ALA A 96 -22.02 7.50 -3.62
C ALA A 96 -21.09 8.45 -4.39
N ASN A 97 -20.03 8.97 -3.76
CA ASN A 97 -19.18 10.01 -4.34
C ASN A 97 -17.76 9.55 -4.73
N ALA A 98 -17.39 8.30 -4.46
CA ALA A 98 -16.03 7.82 -4.68
C ALA A 98 -15.55 7.94 -6.15
N VAL A 99 -16.44 7.74 -7.12
CA VAL A 99 -16.12 7.92 -8.56
C VAL A 99 -15.90 9.40 -8.88
N ASP A 100 -16.74 10.28 -8.35
CA ASP A 100 -16.63 11.72 -8.61
C ASP A 100 -15.36 12.30 -7.96
N VAL A 101 -15.05 11.87 -6.73
CA VAL A 101 -13.78 12.21 -6.06
C VAL A 101 -12.57 11.74 -6.86
N ALA A 102 -12.59 10.52 -7.38
CA ALA A 102 -11.50 10.01 -8.21
C ALA A 102 -11.34 10.80 -9.52
N LYS A 103 -12.44 11.22 -10.14
CA LYS A 103 -12.43 12.11 -11.31
C LYS A 103 -11.91 13.51 -10.95
N GLU A 104 -12.31 14.07 -9.84
CA GLU A 104 -11.80 15.36 -9.36
C GLU A 104 -10.29 15.31 -9.15
N ILE A 105 -9.78 14.25 -8.52
CA ILE A 105 -8.34 13.98 -8.40
C ILE A 105 -7.69 13.96 -9.78
N LEU A 106 -8.23 13.20 -10.73
CA LEU A 106 -7.70 13.10 -12.09
C LEU A 106 -7.65 14.46 -12.77
N PHE A 107 -8.71 15.27 -12.63
CA PHE A 107 -8.79 16.58 -13.29
C PHE A 107 -7.93 17.66 -12.62
N SER A 108 -7.59 17.49 -11.36
CA SER A 108 -6.66 18.36 -10.63
C SER A 108 -5.19 18.12 -11.00
N LEU A 109 -4.86 16.97 -11.59
CA LEU A 109 -3.49 16.65 -12.01
C LEU A 109 -3.01 17.56 -13.14
N ASP A 110 -1.73 17.90 -13.08
CA ASP A 110 -1.05 18.61 -14.18
C ASP A 110 -1.19 17.82 -15.51
N PRO A 111 -1.44 18.47 -16.65
CA PRO A 111 -1.56 17.82 -17.94
C PRO A 111 -0.37 16.95 -18.33
N ARG A 112 0.83 17.22 -17.81
CA ARG A 112 2.02 16.42 -18.04
C ARG A 112 1.90 15.07 -17.33
N LEU A 113 1.46 15.07 -16.07
CA LEU A 113 1.24 13.85 -15.30
C LEU A 113 0.12 12.98 -15.89
N ARG A 114 -0.91 13.59 -16.49
CA ARG A 114 -1.99 12.83 -17.14
C ARG A 114 -1.54 12.04 -18.38
N LYS A 115 -0.41 12.40 -18.98
CA LYS A 115 0.17 11.66 -20.10
C LYS A 115 0.99 10.45 -19.66
N GLU A 116 1.50 10.49 -18.44
CA GLU A 116 2.32 9.43 -17.88
C GLU A 116 1.46 8.37 -17.17
N ASP A 117 2.04 7.21 -16.96
CA ASP A 117 1.42 6.16 -16.14
C ASP A 117 1.58 6.54 -14.67
N CYS A 118 0.52 7.05 -14.09
CA CYS A 118 0.44 7.42 -12.68
C CYS A 118 -0.34 6.35 -11.87
N TYR A 119 -0.04 6.31 -10.59
CA TYR A 119 -0.64 5.39 -9.65
C TYR A 119 -1.31 6.17 -8.53
N LEU A 120 -2.58 5.84 -8.25
CA LEU A 120 -3.30 6.33 -7.08
C LEU A 120 -3.15 5.30 -5.96
N PHE A 121 -2.26 5.59 -5.03
CA PHE A 121 -2.04 4.77 -3.83
C PHE A 121 -3.11 5.09 -2.80
N CYS A 122 -3.97 4.14 -2.54
CA CYS A 122 -5.15 4.30 -1.70
C CYS A 122 -5.38 3.09 -0.80
N SER A 123 -6.29 3.20 0.16
CA SER A 123 -6.72 2.06 0.96
C SER A 123 -7.59 1.10 0.15
N GLN A 124 -7.69 -0.14 0.59
CA GLN A 124 -8.61 -1.11 0.01
C GLN A 124 -10.07 -0.62 0.12
N ASP A 125 -10.45 -0.01 1.23
CA ASP A 125 -11.78 0.57 1.46
C ASP A 125 -12.16 1.62 0.39
N PHE A 126 -11.19 2.43 -0.04
CA PHE A 126 -11.41 3.38 -1.14
C PHE A 126 -11.77 2.66 -2.45
N VAL A 127 -11.02 1.62 -2.79
CA VAL A 127 -11.26 0.85 -4.03
C VAL A 127 -12.60 0.13 -3.99
N ASP A 128 -12.96 -0.41 -2.83
CA ASP A 128 -14.25 -1.07 -2.64
C ASP A 128 -15.41 -0.07 -2.82
N LYS A 129 -15.32 1.10 -2.21
CA LYS A 129 -16.28 2.20 -2.40
C LYS A 129 -16.33 2.69 -3.84
N TYR A 130 -15.17 2.79 -4.49
CA TYR A 130 -15.08 3.18 -5.90
C TYR A 130 -15.80 2.18 -6.82
N ASN A 131 -15.54 0.89 -6.65
CA ASN A 131 -16.17 -0.17 -7.43
C ASN A 131 -17.69 -0.20 -7.22
N GLU A 132 -18.16 -0.02 -5.99
CA GLU A 132 -19.57 0.02 -5.67
C GLU A 132 -20.25 1.26 -6.28
N ALA A 133 -19.64 2.45 -6.17
CA ALA A 133 -20.11 3.67 -6.81
C ALA A 133 -20.13 3.55 -8.35
N TYR A 134 -19.11 2.94 -8.92
CA TYR A 134 -19.01 2.71 -10.36
C TYR A 134 -20.15 1.82 -10.86
N GLN A 135 -20.47 0.77 -10.12
CA GLN A 135 -21.58 -0.13 -10.42
C GLN A 135 -22.93 0.59 -10.45
N VAL A 136 -23.16 1.43 -9.43
CA VAL A 136 -24.41 2.18 -9.30
C VAL A 136 -24.56 3.21 -10.42
N SER A 137 -23.49 3.92 -10.78
CA SER A 137 -23.51 4.94 -11.83
C SER A 137 -23.61 4.36 -13.23
N HIS A 138 -23.20 3.12 -13.43
CA HIS A 138 -23.26 2.41 -14.71
C HIS A 138 -24.30 1.27 -14.65
N ALA A 139 -25.52 1.58 -14.25
CA ALA A 139 -26.62 0.63 -14.16
C ALA A 139 -26.79 -0.12 -15.49
N GLY A 140 -26.64 -1.43 -15.49
CA GLY A 140 -26.70 -2.28 -16.69
C GLY A 140 -25.38 -2.95 -17.08
N ILE A 141 -24.30 -2.70 -16.35
CA ILE A 141 -23.09 -3.53 -16.49
C ILE A 141 -23.43 -4.95 -16.06
N ILE A 142 -23.39 -5.85 -17.04
CA ILE A 142 -23.59 -7.27 -16.80
C ILE A 142 -22.45 -7.76 -15.91
N TYR A 143 -22.78 -8.53 -14.90
CA TYR A 143 -21.83 -9.17 -13.99
C TYR A 143 -20.82 -9.99 -14.80
N ASN A 144 -19.61 -9.48 -14.95
CA ASN A 144 -18.53 -10.11 -15.70
C ASN A 144 -17.21 -10.07 -14.92
N LYS A 145 -16.17 -10.66 -15.51
CA LYS A 145 -14.83 -10.74 -14.90
C LYS A 145 -14.12 -9.39 -14.70
N GLU A 146 -14.63 -8.32 -15.30
CA GLU A 146 -14.05 -6.97 -15.29
C GLU A 146 -14.75 -6.03 -14.30
N TYR A 147 -15.44 -6.61 -13.32
CA TYR A 147 -16.15 -5.86 -12.30
C TYR A 147 -15.24 -4.93 -11.46
N GLY A 148 -14.05 -5.41 -11.13
CA GLY A 148 -13.05 -4.63 -10.43
C GLY A 148 -12.37 -3.63 -11.37
N GLN A 149 -12.53 -2.34 -11.12
CA GLN A 149 -11.87 -1.31 -11.89
C GLN A 149 -10.39 -1.22 -11.50
N ILE A 150 -9.50 -1.28 -12.49
CA ILE A 150 -8.05 -1.19 -12.31
C ILE A 150 -7.58 0.26 -12.45
N SER A 151 -8.34 1.11 -13.13
CA SER A 151 -8.00 2.50 -13.41
C SER A 151 -9.18 3.43 -13.15
N VAL A 152 -8.86 4.70 -12.90
CA VAL A 152 -9.86 5.74 -12.71
C VAL A 152 -10.56 6.03 -14.04
N GLU A 153 -11.88 6.15 -13.99
CA GLU A 153 -12.72 6.50 -15.12
C GLU A 153 -12.31 7.83 -15.75
N GLY A 154 -12.21 7.87 -17.08
CA GLY A 154 -11.78 9.06 -17.81
C GLY A 154 -10.26 9.24 -17.93
N SER A 155 -9.46 8.37 -17.29
CA SER A 155 -7.99 8.44 -17.35
C SER A 155 -7.39 7.74 -18.57
N ALA A 156 -8.19 7.10 -19.42
CA ALA A 156 -7.72 6.23 -20.52
C ALA A 156 -6.71 5.17 -20.06
N GLY A 157 -6.87 4.66 -18.82
CA GLY A 157 -5.97 3.67 -18.23
C GLY A 157 -4.66 4.23 -17.66
N LYS A 158 -4.46 5.56 -17.70
CA LYS A 158 -3.21 6.20 -17.25
C LYS A 158 -3.13 6.36 -15.74
N LEU A 159 -4.24 6.58 -15.05
CA LEU A 159 -4.28 6.64 -13.59
C LEU A 159 -4.79 5.30 -13.06
N LYS A 160 -3.87 4.48 -12.53
CA LYS A 160 -4.18 3.14 -12.01
C LYS A 160 -4.44 3.18 -10.52
N LEU A 161 -5.47 2.46 -10.07
CA LEU A 161 -5.77 2.27 -8.66
C LEU A 161 -4.83 1.21 -8.06
N VAL A 162 -4.20 1.54 -6.95
CA VAL A 162 -3.32 0.64 -6.21
C VAL A 162 -3.85 0.49 -4.79
N PRO A 163 -4.65 -0.55 -4.54
CA PRO A 163 -5.15 -0.83 -3.20
C PRO A 163 -4.02 -1.32 -2.30
N LEU A 164 -3.90 -0.73 -1.13
CA LEU A 164 -2.88 -1.05 -0.15
C LEU A 164 -3.53 -1.37 1.20
N TYR A 165 -3.31 -2.59 1.70
CA TYR A 165 -3.84 -3.01 2.99
C TYR A 165 -3.19 -2.25 4.17
N ASN A 166 -1.91 -1.91 4.04
CA ASN A 166 -1.13 -1.17 5.04
C ASN A 166 -1.38 0.35 5.01
N LYS A 167 -2.40 0.80 4.28
CA LYS A 167 -2.85 2.19 4.17
C LYS A 167 -4.29 2.37 4.67
N ALA A 168 -4.81 1.42 5.45
CA ALA A 168 -6.20 1.41 5.89
C ALA A 168 -6.58 2.66 6.72
N ASP A 169 -5.71 3.11 7.61
CA ASP A 169 -5.93 4.26 8.49
C ASP A 169 -5.41 5.58 7.92
N SER A 170 -4.91 5.57 6.70
CA SER A 170 -4.34 6.75 6.06
C SER A 170 -5.42 7.78 5.69
N LYS A 171 -5.14 9.04 6.00
CA LYS A 171 -5.96 10.20 5.61
C LYS A 171 -5.55 10.79 4.26
N TYR A 172 -4.55 10.20 3.61
CA TYR A 172 -3.94 10.71 2.38
C TYR A 172 -4.12 9.75 1.22
N LEU A 173 -4.45 10.30 0.08
CA LEU A 173 -4.38 9.63 -1.22
C LEU A 173 -3.16 10.19 -1.96
N HIS A 174 -2.26 9.33 -2.41
CA HIS A 174 -1.05 9.76 -3.11
C HIS A 174 -1.16 9.43 -4.59
N VAL A 175 -0.92 10.42 -5.43
CA VAL A 175 -0.88 10.24 -6.89
C VAL A 175 0.49 10.61 -7.40
N CYS A 176 1.20 9.65 -7.95
CA CYS A 176 2.51 9.88 -8.56
C CYS A 176 2.89 8.75 -9.52
N PRO A 177 3.87 8.96 -10.39
CA PRO A 177 4.57 7.89 -11.08
C PRO A 177 5.26 6.95 -10.08
N LYS A 178 5.33 5.66 -10.39
CA LYS A 178 5.96 4.67 -9.52
C LYS A 178 7.40 5.01 -9.13
N ALA A 179 8.14 5.66 -10.02
CA ALA A 179 9.52 6.06 -9.80
C ALA A 179 9.71 7.09 -8.69
N ASN A 180 8.65 7.78 -8.27
CA ASN A 180 8.71 8.79 -7.20
C ASN A 180 8.59 8.18 -5.79
N MET A 181 8.14 6.92 -5.69
CA MET A 181 8.08 6.20 -4.42
C MET A 181 9.37 5.42 -4.21
N LEU A 182 10.32 6.02 -3.49
CA LEU A 182 11.64 5.46 -3.25
C LEU A 182 11.83 5.17 -1.77
N VAL A 183 12.37 3.99 -1.49
CA VAL A 183 12.83 3.60 -0.15
C VAL A 183 14.33 3.35 -0.22
N GLY A 184 15.09 4.13 0.52
CA GLY A 184 16.54 3.99 0.62
C GLY A 184 16.93 3.05 1.75
N PHE A 185 17.92 2.19 1.50
CA PHE A 185 18.57 1.37 2.51
C PHE A 185 20.05 1.71 2.53
N ASP A 186 20.59 1.91 3.72
CA ASP A 186 22.02 2.03 3.90
C ASP A 186 22.63 0.62 4.00
N GLN A 187 23.57 0.33 3.11
CA GLN A 187 24.37 -0.91 3.17
C GLN A 187 25.64 -0.60 3.94
N MET A 188 25.73 -1.14 5.15
CA MET A 188 26.99 -1.19 5.89
C MET A 188 27.87 -2.34 5.41
#